data_b2c09dd6091c65004b3b7ebcc0048401
#
_entry.id   b2c09dd6091c65004b3b7ebcc0048401
#
_cell.length_a   1.000
_cell.length_b   1.000
_cell.length_c   1.000
_cell.angle_alpha   90.00
_cell.angle_beta   90.00
_cell.angle_gamma   90.00
#
_symmetry.space_group_name_H-M   'P 1'
#
loop_
_entity.id
_entity.type
_entity.pdbx_description
1 polymer ?
#
loop_
_entity_poly.entity_id
_entity_poly.type
_entity_poly.pdbx_seq_one_letter_code
_entity_poly.pdbx_strand_id
1 'polypeptide(L)'
;MIMEEPLLIYKKKELRKKMLALRRALSTDETDKMAMCLRANIVSLPQYKQANRIMAFLAIEQAVADEKEIYIPVCLPERQMGAGRLFSMSGFTKGPLGLRNLPAPYTMIAPEDLDLVLVPAVACGVDGTRLGMGAGYYDRYLERVSPEKRVSVLWDFQVMDSVPNGIYDKYISKIVTEKRIIITKRG
;
A
#
# COMPACT_ATOMS: atom_id res chain seq x y z
N MET A 1 3.12 -12.39 -24.19
CA MET A 1 3.28 -11.27 -25.15
C MET A 1 3.56 -10.02 -24.33
N ILE A 2 4.77 -9.45 -24.40
CA ILE A 2 5.13 -8.22 -23.68
C ILE A 2 4.44 -7.09 -24.43
N MET A 3 3.65 -6.30 -23.71
CA MET A 3 2.92 -5.15 -24.26
C MET A 3 3.93 -4.06 -24.63
N GLU A 4 3.79 -3.40 -25.79
CA GLU A 4 4.61 -2.26 -26.14
C GLU A 4 4.53 -1.16 -25.08
N GLU A 5 5.65 -0.57 -24.72
CA GLU A 5 5.76 0.37 -23.60
C GLU A 5 4.79 1.57 -23.68
N PRO A 6 4.57 2.23 -24.83
CA PRO A 6 3.60 3.33 -24.95
C PRO A 6 2.16 2.89 -24.65
N LEU A 7 1.76 1.70 -25.11
CA LEU A 7 0.43 1.14 -24.86
C LEU A 7 0.24 0.77 -23.38
N LEU A 8 1.27 0.24 -22.73
CA LEU A 8 1.27 -0.05 -21.31
C LEU A 8 1.08 1.21 -20.47
N ILE A 9 1.83 2.27 -20.77
CA ILE A 9 1.72 3.57 -20.10
C ILE A 9 0.32 4.13 -20.25
N TYR A 10 -0.24 4.10 -21.46
CA TYR A 10 -1.60 4.57 -21.73
C TYR A 10 -2.64 3.79 -20.91
N LYS A 11 -2.61 2.44 -20.94
CA LYS A 11 -3.53 1.58 -20.18
C LYS A 11 -3.44 1.83 -18.67
N LYS A 12 -2.22 1.98 -18.13
CA LYS A 12 -2.01 2.34 -16.72
C LYS A 12 -2.63 3.70 -16.39
N LYS A 13 -2.51 4.69 -17.26
CA LYS A 13 -3.07 6.03 -17.06
C LYS A 13 -4.59 6.01 -17.05
N GLU A 14 -5.22 5.35 -18.02
CA GLU A 14 -6.67 5.23 -18.11
C GLU A 14 -7.26 4.48 -16.91
N LEU A 15 -6.63 3.38 -16.49
CA LEU A 15 -7.09 2.63 -15.32
C LEU A 15 -6.99 3.47 -14.03
N ARG A 16 -5.89 4.23 -13.85
CA ARG A 16 -5.77 5.16 -12.70
C ARG A 16 -6.90 6.18 -12.69
N LYS A 17 -7.17 6.82 -13.85
CA LYS A 17 -8.23 7.80 -13.99
C LYS A 17 -9.59 7.24 -13.57
N LYS A 18 -9.93 6.05 -14.08
CA LYS A 18 -11.18 5.34 -13.75
C LYS A 18 -11.29 5.04 -12.26
N MET A 19 -10.28 4.40 -11.66
CA MET A 19 -10.34 3.98 -10.26
C MET A 19 -10.34 5.16 -9.29
N LEU A 20 -9.58 6.22 -9.58
CA LEU A 20 -9.58 7.43 -8.77
C LEU A 20 -10.91 8.18 -8.85
N ALA A 21 -11.58 8.17 -10.00
CA ALA A 21 -12.92 8.74 -10.14
C ALA A 21 -13.94 7.98 -9.27
N LEU A 22 -13.93 6.65 -9.31
CA LEU A 22 -14.79 5.81 -8.46
C LEU A 22 -14.54 6.06 -6.96
N ARG A 23 -13.27 6.16 -6.54
CA ARG A 23 -12.93 6.48 -5.15
C ARG A 23 -13.46 7.83 -4.69
N ARG A 24 -13.42 8.84 -5.55
CA ARG A 24 -13.91 10.19 -5.24
C ARG A 24 -15.43 10.28 -5.19
N ALA A 25 -16.12 9.33 -5.82
CA ALA A 25 -17.59 9.27 -5.82
C ALA A 25 -18.16 8.67 -4.54
N LEU A 26 -17.34 8.01 -3.71
CA LEU A 26 -17.77 7.48 -2.41
C LEU A 26 -18.11 8.63 -1.45
N SER A 27 -19.23 8.50 -0.75
CA SER A 27 -19.58 9.37 0.37
C SER A 27 -18.70 9.08 1.60
N THR A 28 -18.67 10.02 2.53
CA THR A 28 -17.96 9.84 3.81
C THR A 28 -18.51 8.64 4.57
N ASP A 29 -19.84 8.51 4.69
CA ASP A 29 -20.49 7.40 5.39
C ASP A 29 -20.15 6.03 4.79
N GLU A 30 -20.11 5.92 3.46
CA GLU A 30 -19.69 4.69 2.78
C GLU A 30 -18.24 4.37 3.09
N THR A 31 -17.37 5.39 2.98
CA THR A 31 -15.93 5.24 3.24
C THR A 31 -15.67 4.80 4.68
N ASP A 32 -16.38 5.37 5.67
CA ASP A 32 -16.20 5.03 7.08
C ASP A 32 -16.64 3.59 7.38
N LYS A 33 -17.80 3.17 6.86
CA LYS A 33 -18.27 1.77 6.97
C LYS A 33 -17.29 0.79 6.34
N MET A 34 -16.84 1.07 5.12
CA MET A 34 -15.86 0.25 4.42
C MET A 34 -14.52 0.20 5.17
N ALA A 35 -14.07 1.32 5.74
CA ALA A 35 -12.83 1.39 6.52
C ALA A 35 -12.89 0.53 7.79
N MET A 36 -14.04 0.47 8.48
CA MET A 36 -14.21 -0.42 9.64
C MET A 36 -14.06 -1.89 9.25
N CYS A 37 -14.71 -2.34 8.16
CA CYS A 37 -14.62 -3.72 7.68
C CYS A 37 -13.19 -4.04 7.20
N LEU A 38 -12.57 -3.11 6.47
CA LEU A 38 -11.19 -3.26 5.99
C LEU A 38 -10.20 -3.41 7.16
N ARG A 39 -10.35 -2.60 8.21
CA ARG A 39 -9.55 -2.68 9.44
C ARG A 39 -9.71 -4.05 10.10
N ALA A 40 -10.95 -4.53 10.28
CA ALA A 40 -11.21 -5.86 10.86
C ALA A 40 -10.51 -6.97 10.06
N ASN A 41 -10.56 -6.91 8.71
CA ASN A 41 -9.89 -7.87 7.86
C ASN A 41 -8.35 -7.79 7.98
N ILE A 42 -7.75 -6.60 8.09
CA ILE A 42 -6.29 -6.45 8.31
C ILE A 42 -5.89 -7.07 9.65
N VAL A 43 -6.59 -6.76 10.73
CA VAL A 43 -6.29 -7.25 12.09
C VAL A 43 -6.48 -8.77 12.20
N SER A 44 -7.36 -9.36 11.39
CA SER A 44 -7.57 -10.81 11.35
C SER A 44 -6.42 -11.60 10.71
N LEU A 45 -5.55 -10.93 9.91
CA LEU A 45 -4.44 -11.58 9.22
C LEU A 45 -3.45 -12.23 10.20
N PRO A 46 -3.02 -13.48 9.96
CA PRO A 46 -1.92 -14.09 10.72
C PRO A 46 -0.65 -13.23 10.68
N GLN A 47 -0.32 -12.68 9.51
CA GLN A 47 0.84 -11.78 9.36
C GLN A 47 0.74 -10.54 10.26
N TYR A 48 -0.44 -9.91 10.36
CA TYR A 48 -0.63 -8.78 11.26
C TYR A 48 -0.47 -9.17 12.74
N LYS A 49 -1.05 -10.30 13.13
CA LYS A 49 -0.98 -10.78 14.52
C LYS A 49 0.45 -11.08 14.97
N GLN A 50 1.25 -11.65 14.06
CA GLN A 50 2.65 -12.03 14.33
C GLN A 50 3.63 -10.87 14.17
N ALA A 51 3.28 -9.82 13.41
CA ALA A 51 4.15 -8.70 13.14
C ALA A 51 4.30 -7.80 14.37
N ASN A 52 5.53 -7.39 14.66
CA ASN A 52 5.85 -6.33 15.61
C ASN A 52 6.14 -5.01 14.88
N ARG A 53 6.80 -5.05 13.74
CA ARG A 53 7.25 -3.89 12.96
C ARG A 53 6.48 -3.80 11.65
N ILE A 54 5.55 -2.85 11.59
CA ILE A 54 4.60 -2.71 10.48
C ILE A 54 4.82 -1.38 9.78
N MET A 55 5.05 -1.41 8.47
CA MET A 55 4.95 -0.21 7.65
C MET A 55 3.52 -0.05 7.14
N ALA A 56 2.89 1.09 7.47
CA ALA A 56 1.51 1.39 7.11
C ALA A 56 1.36 2.82 6.58
N PHE A 57 0.40 3.04 5.71
CA PHE A 57 -0.01 4.36 5.22
C PHE A 57 -1.44 4.74 5.65
N LEU A 58 -2.17 3.80 6.25
CA LEU A 58 -3.55 3.92 6.73
C LEU A 58 -3.75 3.11 8.02
N ALA A 59 -4.85 3.39 8.73
CA ALA A 59 -5.37 2.58 9.85
C ALA A 59 -4.35 2.33 10.99
N ILE A 60 -3.57 3.34 11.32
CA ILE A 60 -2.46 3.24 12.27
C ILE A 60 -2.95 3.08 13.72
N GLU A 61 -4.12 3.63 14.06
CA GLU A 61 -4.62 3.71 15.44
C GLU A 61 -4.75 2.34 16.10
N GLN A 62 -5.27 1.34 15.37
CA GLN A 62 -5.39 -0.01 15.92
C GLN A 62 -4.02 -0.64 16.18
N ALA A 63 -3.07 -0.45 15.28
CA ALA A 63 -1.73 -1.02 15.45
C ALA A 63 -0.98 -0.37 16.62
N VAL A 64 -1.23 0.91 16.91
CA VAL A 64 -0.72 1.59 18.11
C VAL A 64 -1.37 1.00 19.38
N ALA A 65 -2.69 0.77 19.36
CA ALA A 65 -3.39 0.13 20.47
C ALA A 65 -2.91 -1.31 20.72
N ASP A 66 -2.44 -2.01 19.69
CA ASP A 66 -1.87 -3.36 19.75
C ASP A 66 -0.36 -3.35 20.11
N GLU A 67 0.17 -2.21 20.57
CA GLU A 67 1.58 -2.01 20.97
C GLU A 67 2.62 -2.35 19.88
N LYS A 68 2.23 -2.25 18.60
CA LYS A 68 3.12 -2.53 17.48
C LYS A 68 4.00 -1.31 17.14
N GLU A 69 5.20 -1.57 16.67
CA GLU A 69 6.08 -0.52 16.12
C GLU A 69 5.59 -0.12 14.72
N ILE A 70 5.11 1.09 14.59
CA ILE A 70 4.58 1.59 13.34
C ILE A 70 5.60 2.45 12.61
N TYR A 71 5.72 2.18 11.33
CA TYR A 71 6.54 2.93 10.40
C TYR A 71 5.67 3.48 9.28
N ILE A 72 5.94 4.70 8.85
CA ILE A 72 5.26 5.30 7.71
C ILE A 72 6.24 5.59 6.59
N PRO A 73 5.79 5.58 5.31
CA PRO A 73 6.64 5.91 4.19
C PRO A 73 7.12 7.36 4.28
N VAL A 74 8.42 7.56 4.15
CA VAL A 74 9.08 8.88 4.06
C VAL A 74 9.69 9.02 2.68
N CYS A 75 9.35 10.11 1.99
CA CYS A 75 9.98 10.43 0.71
C CYS A 75 11.39 11.01 0.96
N LEU A 76 12.36 10.39 0.35
CA LEU A 76 13.76 10.78 0.37
C LEU A 76 14.16 11.42 -0.98
N PRO A 77 15.34 12.08 -1.08
CA PRO A 77 15.87 12.55 -2.35
C PRO A 77 15.93 11.44 -3.41
N GLU A 78 16.10 11.83 -4.68
CA GLU A 78 16.26 10.92 -5.82
C GLU A 78 15.11 9.91 -5.99
N ARG A 79 13.90 10.29 -5.59
CA ARG A 79 12.70 9.42 -5.61
C ARG A 79 12.86 8.13 -4.81
N GLN A 80 13.72 8.14 -3.82
CA GLN A 80 13.84 7.05 -2.85
C GLN A 80 12.73 7.14 -1.79
N MET A 81 12.47 6.03 -1.14
CA MET A 81 11.51 5.93 -0.04
C MET A 81 12.16 5.16 1.10
N GLY A 82 11.92 5.63 2.30
CA GLY A 82 12.28 4.93 3.52
C GLY A 82 11.06 4.65 4.39
N ALA A 83 11.26 3.94 5.49
CA ALA A 83 10.28 3.71 6.53
C ALA A 83 10.73 4.40 7.82
N GLY A 84 10.06 5.49 8.18
CA GLY A 84 10.34 6.26 9.39
C GLY A 84 9.42 5.83 10.52
N ARG A 85 9.98 5.64 11.73
CA ARG A 85 9.20 5.24 12.91
C ARG A 85 8.23 6.35 13.33
N LEU A 86 6.98 5.97 13.54
CA LEU A 86 5.95 6.84 14.08
C LEU A 86 5.93 6.74 15.61
N PHE A 87 6.27 7.82 16.29
CA PHE A 87 6.21 7.91 17.75
C PHE A 87 4.94 8.58 18.27
N SER A 88 4.28 9.38 17.44
CA SER A 88 3.05 10.11 17.80
C SER A 88 2.20 10.37 16.57
N MET A 89 0.90 10.38 16.74
CA MET A 89 -0.08 10.76 15.71
C MET A 89 -0.14 12.27 15.44
N SER A 90 0.56 13.07 16.24
CA SER A 90 0.67 14.53 16.08
C SER A 90 1.97 14.94 15.41
N GLY A 91 2.02 16.13 14.81
CA GLY A 91 3.25 16.71 14.30
C GLY A 91 3.62 16.34 12.86
N PHE A 92 2.69 15.75 12.08
CA PHE A 92 2.93 15.53 10.66
C PHE A 92 3.17 16.83 9.90
N THR A 93 4.17 16.81 9.03
CA THR A 93 4.45 17.88 8.07
C THR A 93 3.86 17.56 6.71
N LYS A 94 3.73 18.59 5.86
CA LYS A 94 3.29 18.39 4.48
C LYS A 94 4.50 17.98 3.62
N GLY A 95 4.50 16.74 3.19
CA GLY A 95 5.52 16.20 2.31
C GLY A 95 5.23 16.41 0.82
N PRO A 96 6.09 15.86 -0.07
CA PRO A 96 5.87 15.87 -1.51
C PRO A 96 4.50 15.32 -1.89
N LEU A 97 3.90 15.86 -2.96
CA LEU A 97 2.57 15.47 -3.46
C LEU A 97 1.43 15.68 -2.44
N GLY A 98 1.63 16.50 -1.39
CA GLY A 98 0.64 16.74 -0.36
C GLY A 98 0.45 15.58 0.65
N LEU A 99 1.33 14.60 0.62
CA LEU A 99 1.31 13.49 1.56
C LEU A 99 1.73 13.94 2.95
N ARG A 100 1.22 13.27 3.98
CA ARG A 100 1.73 13.45 5.35
C ARG A 100 3.14 12.88 5.44
N ASN A 101 4.04 13.64 6.04
CA ASN A 101 5.41 13.22 6.28
C ASN A 101 5.78 13.39 7.75
N LEU A 102 6.75 12.62 8.24
CA LEU A 102 7.29 12.82 9.57
C LEU A 102 8.21 14.05 9.61
N PRO A 103 8.32 14.76 10.75
CA PRO A 103 9.38 15.73 10.94
C PRO A 103 10.75 15.03 11.03
N ALA A 104 11.76 15.62 10.42
CA ALA A 104 13.14 15.15 10.58
C ALA A 104 13.69 15.54 11.99
N PRO A 105 14.66 14.78 12.54
CA PRO A 105 15.29 13.58 11.98
C PRO A 105 14.40 12.35 12.09
N TYR A 106 14.54 11.39 11.16
CA TYR A 106 13.78 10.13 11.16
C TYR A 106 14.56 9.03 11.87
N THR A 107 13.88 8.26 12.74
CA THR A 107 14.34 6.91 13.12
C THR A 107 13.90 5.95 12.02
N MET A 108 14.85 5.47 11.23
CA MET A 108 14.59 4.64 10.07
C MET A 108 14.77 3.17 10.39
N ILE A 109 14.06 2.31 9.64
CA ILE A 109 14.26 0.87 9.63
C ILE A 109 14.63 0.40 8.22
N ALA A 110 15.44 -0.63 8.11
CA ALA A 110 15.70 -1.26 6.83
C ALA A 110 14.45 -2.01 6.33
N PRO A 111 14.17 -2.02 5.02
CA PRO A 111 12.98 -2.70 4.48
C PRO A 111 12.90 -4.19 4.83
N GLU A 112 14.04 -4.85 4.94
CA GLU A 112 14.19 -6.27 5.28
C GLU A 112 13.74 -6.57 6.71
N ASP A 113 13.93 -5.62 7.64
CA ASP A 113 13.64 -5.77 9.06
C ASP A 113 12.16 -5.54 9.40
N LEU A 114 11.36 -5.09 8.45
CA LEU A 114 9.91 -5.01 8.60
C LEU A 114 9.28 -6.41 8.60
N ASP A 115 8.27 -6.62 9.42
CA ASP A 115 7.53 -7.88 9.50
C ASP A 115 6.32 -7.87 8.56
N LEU A 116 5.74 -6.70 8.32
CA LEU A 116 4.59 -6.50 7.43
C LEU A 116 4.66 -5.13 6.74
N VAL A 117 4.39 -5.10 5.45
CA VAL A 117 4.26 -3.87 4.68
C VAL A 117 2.86 -3.79 4.07
N LEU A 118 2.05 -2.84 4.55
CA LEU A 118 0.77 -2.50 3.94
C LEU A 118 1.01 -1.59 2.74
N VAL A 119 0.78 -2.10 1.56
CA VAL A 119 1.13 -1.46 0.27
C VAL A 119 -0.09 -0.77 -0.33
N PRO A 120 -0.07 0.55 -0.56
CA PRO A 120 -1.17 1.23 -1.25
C PRO A 120 -1.23 0.84 -2.72
N ALA A 121 -2.44 0.78 -3.25
CA ALA A 121 -2.68 0.57 -4.67
C ALA A 121 -3.85 1.40 -5.18
N VAL A 122 -3.82 1.70 -6.47
CA VAL A 122 -4.96 2.25 -7.22
C VAL A 122 -5.84 1.12 -7.75
N ALA A 123 -5.23 -0.01 -8.09
CA ALA A 123 -5.90 -1.25 -8.46
C ALA A 123 -4.94 -2.43 -8.24
N CYS A 124 -5.50 -3.63 -8.01
CA CYS A 124 -4.75 -4.87 -7.94
C CYS A 124 -5.43 -5.97 -8.76
N GLY A 125 -4.62 -6.84 -9.34
CA GLY A 125 -5.07 -8.09 -9.93
C GLY A 125 -5.03 -9.24 -8.92
N VAL A 126 -5.99 -10.17 -8.98
CA VAL A 126 -5.95 -11.41 -8.19
C VAL A 126 -4.75 -12.30 -8.56
N ASP A 127 -4.09 -12.00 -9.66
CA ASP A 127 -2.84 -12.61 -10.09
C ASP A 127 -1.60 -12.03 -9.37
N GLY A 128 -1.78 -11.03 -8.51
CA GLY A 128 -0.73 -10.35 -7.76
C GLY A 128 -0.19 -9.07 -8.42
N THR A 129 -0.67 -8.71 -9.63
CA THR A 129 -0.29 -7.46 -10.27
C THR A 129 -0.82 -6.25 -9.50
N ARG A 130 -0.05 -5.14 -9.47
CA ARG A 130 -0.39 -3.94 -8.72
C ARG A 130 -0.18 -2.66 -9.55
N LEU A 131 -1.17 -1.80 -9.54
CA LEU A 131 -1.09 -0.46 -10.11
C LEU A 131 -1.00 0.58 -8.99
N GLY A 132 0.16 1.22 -8.84
CA GLY A 132 0.36 2.36 -7.94
C GLY A 132 0.06 3.71 -8.62
N MET A 133 0.37 4.81 -7.92
CA MET A 133 0.15 6.18 -8.40
C MET A 133 1.07 6.61 -9.56
N GLY A 134 2.11 5.84 -9.87
CA GLY A 134 2.97 6.05 -11.05
C GLY A 134 4.34 6.70 -10.77
N ALA A 135 4.66 7.07 -9.54
CA ALA A 135 5.98 7.63 -9.20
C ALA A 135 7.06 6.55 -8.95
N GLY A 136 6.68 5.27 -8.87
CA GLY A 136 7.59 4.12 -8.71
C GLY A 136 8.23 3.99 -7.32
N TYR A 137 7.81 4.76 -6.33
CA TYR A 137 8.37 4.69 -4.97
C TYR A 137 8.28 3.28 -4.38
N TYR A 138 7.08 2.70 -4.40
CA TYR A 138 6.86 1.36 -3.84
C TYR A 138 7.53 0.27 -4.66
N ASP A 139 7.60 0.38 -5.98
CA ASP A 139 8.22 -0.66 -6.80
C ASP A 139 9.72 -0.80 -6.47
N ARG A 140 10.43 0.32 -6.31
CA ARG A 140 11.83 0.32 -5.85
C ARG A 140 11.98 -0.15 -4.40
N TYR A 141 11.12 0.31 -3.51
CA TYR A 141 11.19 -0.06 -2.10
C TYR A 141 10.94 -1.56 -1.87
N LEU A 142 9.95 -2.11 -2.56
CA LEU A 142 9.56 -3.50 -2.45
C LEU A 142 10.61 -4.48 -3.00
N GLU A 143 11.61 -4.02 -3.74
CA GLU A 143 12.75 -4.88 -4.14
C GLU A 143 13.43 -5.52 -2.92
N ARG A 144 13.48 -4.78 -1.82
CA ARG A 144 14.13 -5.17 -0.57
C ARG A 144 13.17 -5.76 0.47
N VAL A 145 11.90 -5.91 0.16
CA VAL A 145 10.88 -6.51 1.04
C VAL A 145 10.53 -7.89 0.51
N SER A 146 10.59 -8.93 1.34
CA SER A 146 10.18 -10.28 0.95
C SER A 146 8.72 -10.33 0.49
N PRO A 147 8.39 -11.08 -0.58
CA PRO A 147 7.04 -11.11 -1.15
C PRO A 147 5.93 -11.42 -0.14
N GLU A 148 6.13 -12.37 0.77
CA GLU A 148 5.16 -12.80 1.79
C GLU A 148 4.78 -11.69 2.79
N LYS A 149 5.64 -10.68 2.94
CA LYS A 149 5.40 -9.50 3.80
C LYS A 149 4.59 -8.40 3.11
N ARG A 150 4.35 -8.50 1.79
CA ARG A 150 3.68 -7.48 0.97
C ARG A 150 2.18 -7.72 0.94
N VAL A 151 1.42 -6.92 1.64
CA VAL A 151 -0.04 -6.97 1.65
C VAL A 151 -0.61 -5.69 1.07
N SER A 152 -1.35 -5.78 -0.04
CA SER A 152 -2.01 -4.60 -0.60
C SER A 152 -3.36 -4.37 0.05
N VAL A 153 -3.67 -3.10 0.29
CA VAL A 153 -4.89 -2.66 0.97
C VAL A 153 -5.62 -1.67 0.07
N LEU A 154 -6.84 -2.02 -0.34
CA LEU A 154 -7.67 -1.21 -1.23
C LEU A 154 -9.14 -1.64 -1.15
N TRP A 155 -10.03 -0.88 -1.78
CA TRP A 155 -11.46 -1.23 -1.85
C TRP A 155 -11.71 -2.38 -2.83
N ASP A 156 -12.71 -3.21 -2.57
CA ASP A 156 -12.99 -4.41 -3.38
C ASP A 156 -13.27 -4.10 -4.86
N PHE A 157 -13.90 -2.97 -5.15
CA PHE A 157 -14.12 -2.53 -6.55
C PHE A 157 -12.85 -2.18 -7.33
N GLN A 158 -11.71 -2.04 -6.66
CA GLN A 158 -10.40 -1.82 -7.27
C GLN A 158 -9.66 -3.14 -7.58
N VAL A 159 -10.27 -4.28 -7.23
CA VAL A 159 -9.72 -5.61 -7.53
C VAL A 159 -10.29 -6.12 -8.86
N MET A 160 -9.43 -6.66 -9.69
CA MET A 160 -9.76 -7.24 -11.00
C MET A 160 -8.92 -8.49 -11.26
N ASP A 161 -9.15 -9.17 -12.39
CA ASP A 161 -8.38 -10.38 -12.70
C ASP A 161 -6.87 -10.10 -12.84
N SER A 162 -6.53 -9.00 -13.52
CA SER A 162 -5.16 -8.53 -13.69
C SER A 162 -5.16 -7.02 -13.95
N VAL A 163 -4.05 -6.35 -13.66
CA VAL A 163 -3.82 -4.94 -14.03
C VAL A 163 -2.63 -4.82 -14.98
N PRO A 164 -2.58 -3.77 -15.83
CA PRO A 164 -1.45 -3.53 -16.71
C PRO A 164 -0.14 -3.51 -15.91
N ASN A 165 0.81 -4.38 -16.25
CA ASN A 165 2.02 -4.62 -15.49
C ASN A 165 3.25 -4.62 -16.40
N GLY A 166 4.33 -3.97 -15.97
CA GLY A 166 5.62 -3.92 -16.65
C GLY A 166 6.70 -4.67 -15.89
N ILE A 167 7.88 -4.76 -16.48
CA ILE A 167 9.00 -5.57 -15.95
C ILE A 167 9.53 -5.07 -14.60
N TYR A 168 9.34 -3.79 -14.29
CA TYR A 168 9.80 -3.19 -13.03
C TYR A 168 8.75 -3.21 -11.91
N ASP A 169 7.49 -3.53 -12.24
CA ASP A 169 6.41 -3.53 -11.25
C ASP A 169 6.56 -4.74 -10.31
N LYS A 170 6.36 -4.51 -9.01
CA LYS A 170 6.47 -5.57 -8.00
C LYS A 170 5.11 -6.15 -7.67
N TYR A 171 5.09 -7.48 -7.58
CA TYR A 171 3.90 -8.24 -7.25
C TYR A 171 3.56 -8.20 -5.76
N ILE A 172 2.29 -8.43 -5.47
CA ILE A 172 1.72 -8.50 -4.13
C ILE A 172 1.27 -9.94 -3.85
N SER A 173 1.63 -10.47 -2.70
CA SER A 173 1.26 -11.83 -2.29
C SER A 173 -0.16 -11.93 -1.73
N LYS A 174 -0.68 -10.84 -1.16
CA LYS A 174 -2.00 -10.82 -0.53
C LYS A 174 -2.70 -9.49 -0.73
N ILE A 175 -4.00 -9.53 -0.97
CA ILE A 175 -4.86 -8.36 -1.09
C ILE A 175 -5.91 -8.42 0.01
N VAL A 176 -6.10 -7.31 0.72
CA VAL A 176 -7.14 -7.14 1.74
C VAL A 176 -8.08 -6.03 1.30
N THR A 177 -9.36 -6.34 1.25
CA THR A 177 -10.44 -5.40 0.98
C THR A 177 -11.42 -5.35 2.15
N GLU A 178 -12.40 -4.46 2.09
CA GLU A 178 -13.49 -4.43 3.07
C GLU A 178 -14.39 -5.67 3.01
N LYS A 179 -14.35 -6.44 1.89
CA LYS A 179 -15.21 -7.62 1.68
C LYS A 179 -14.49 -8.94 1.89
N ARG A 180 -13.19 -9.01 1.57
CA ARG A 180 -12.47 -10.29 1.52
C ARG A 180 -10.96 -10.14 1.60
N ILE A 181 -10.31 -11.26 1.92
CA ILE A 181 -8.87 -11.43 1.85
C ILE A 181 -8.58 -12.38 0.67
N ILE A 182 -7.65 -11.99 -0.20
CA ILE A 182 -7.28 -12.74 -1.39
C ILE A 182 -5.80 -13.10 -1.30
N ILE A 183 -5.48 -14.38 -1.35
CA ILE A 183 -4.13 -14.87 -1.57
C ILE A 183 -3.94 -14.87 -3.09
N THR A 184 -2.95 -14.13 -3.56
CA THR A 184 -2.72 -14.01 -5.00
C THR A 184 -2.00 -15.23 -5.56
N LYS A 185 -2.01 -15.42 -6.88
CA LYS A 185 -1.30 -16.53 -7.54
C LYS A 185 0.22 -16.48 -7.37
N ARG A 186 0.74 -15.41 -6.79
CA ARG A 186 2.18 -15.17 -6.56
C ARG A 186 2.50 -14.93 -5.08
N GLY A 187 1.55 -15.31 -4.20
CA GLY A 187 1.69 -15.29 -2.74
C GLY A 187 2.16 -16.61 -2.16
#